data_c5eedea98daf2df7dadcee4f858175d8
#
_entry.id   c5eedea98daf2df7dadcee4f858175d8
#
_cell.length_a   1.000
_cell.length_b   1.000
_cell.length_c   1.000
_cell.angle_alpha   90.00
_cell.angle_beta   90.00
_cell.angle_gamma   90.00
#
_symmetry.space_group_name_H-M   'P 1'
#
loop_
_entity.id
_entity.type
_entity.pdbx_description
1 polymer ?
#
loop_
_entity_poly.entity_id
_entity_poly.type
_entity_poly.pdbx_seq_one_letter_code
_entity_poly.pdbx_strand_id
1 'polypeptide(L)'
;MNADDRNHKGHPPVAPLPSRTALDAYFLEARSKLLDLAAILDRIGRGAGNAELHDDPRLTRIRQALEVLHDESGGRAERIQQIFSLDYDPKWERPQPR
;
A
#
# COMPACT_ATOMS: atom_id res chain seq x y z
N MET A 1 -12.24 -21.04 25.07
CA MET A 1 -12.35 -20.79 24.50
C MET A 1 -12.15 -20.73 23.94
N ASN A 2 -11.94 -20.69 24.07
CA ASN A 2 -11.73 -20.46 23.55
C ASN A 2 -11.40 -20.05 22.90
N ALA A 3 -10.87 -19.97 22.88
CA ALA A 3 -10.82 -19.36 22.24
C ALA A 3 -10.65 -19.58 21.49
N ASP A 4 -10.68 -19.76 21.36
CA ASP A 4 -10.82 -19.82 20.61
C ASP A 4 -11.17 -20.00 20.03
N ASP A 5 -11.23 -19.99 20.02
CA ASP A 5 -11.92 -19.93 19.40
C ASP A 5 -12.10 -19.74 18.81
N ARG A 6 -11.91 -19.49 18.59
CA ARG A 6 -12.34 -18.91 18.01
C ARG A 6 -12.58 -18.97 17.00
N ASN A 7 -12.78 -19.01 16.75
CA ASN A 7 -13.21 -18.75 15.91
C ASN A 7 -13.70 -18.99 15.23
N HIS A 8 -14.00 -18.93 14.98
CA HIS A 8 -14.77 -18.78 14.50
C HIS A 8 -15.53 -18.73 14.15
N LYS A 9 -15.63 -19.22 12.93
CA LYS A 9 -16.60 -18.87 13.02
C LYS A 9 -17.25 -17.83 13.73
N GLY A 10 -17.97 -17.37 13.59
CA GLY A 10 -18.60 -16.48 14.46
C GLY A 10 -17.81 -16.01 15.64
N HIS A 11 -16.61 -15.78 15.46
CA HIS A 11 -15.80 -15.16 16.50
C HIS A 11 -16.23 -13.73 16.68
N PRO A 12 -16.31 -13.28 17.92
CA PRO A 12 -16.42 -11.84 18.09
C PRO A 12 -15.19 -11.17 17.51
N PRO A 13 -15.35 -9.98 17.00
CA PRO A 13 -14.17 -9.28 16.47
C PRO A 13 -13.13 -9.13 17.57
N VAL A 14 -11.90 -9.39 17.21
CA VAL A 14 -10.80 -9.15 18.12
C VAL A 14 -10.60 -7.65 18.24
N ALA A 15 -10.46 -7.17 19.45
CA ALA A 15 -10.22 -5.75 19.66
C ALA A 15 -8.90 -5.37 19.00
N PRO A 16 -8.83 -4.21 18.39
CA PRO A 16 -7.56 -3.76 17.83
C PRO A 16 -6.51 -3.61 18.91
N LEU A 17 -5.24 -3.79 18.55
CA LEU A 17 -4.15 -3.49 19.45
C LEU A 17 -4.17 -2.02 19.82
N PRO A 18 -3.82 -1.68 21.06
CA PRO A 18 -3.60 -0.28 21.35
C PRO A 18 -2.56 0.31 20.40
N SER A 19 -2.74 1.59 20.08
CA SER A 19 -1.88 2.23 19.08
C SER A 19 -0.41 2.15 19.42
N ARG A 20 -0.05 2.34 20.69
CA ARG A 20 1.36 2.24 21.07
C ARG A 20 1.91 0.84 20.84
N THR A 21 1.12 -0.17 21.20
CA THR A 21 1.55 -1.55 21.00
C THR A 21 1.73 -1.85 19.51
N ALA A 22 0.78 -1.39 18.70
CA ALA A 22 0.88 -1.60 17.26
C ALA A 22 2.09 -0.86 16.69
N LEU A 23 2.31 0.36 17.12
CA LEU A 23 3.47 1.12 16.64
C LEU A 23 4.78 0.42 17.01
N ASP A 24 4.88 -0.05 18.25
CA ASP A 24 6.08 -0.75 18.69
C ASP A 24 6.30 -2.02 17.88
N ALA A 25 5.21 -2.74 17.58
CA ALA A 25 5.31 -4.00 16.87
C ALA A 25 5.68 -3.83 15.40
N TYR A 26 5.20 -2.75 14.77
CA TYR A 26 5.31 -2.64 13.32
C TYR A 26 6.23 -1.53 12.84
N PHE A 27 6.86 -0.80 13.75
CA PHE A 27 7.66 0.36 13.33
C PHE A 27 8.79 -0.03 12.38
N LEU A 28 9.54 -1.07 12.70
CA LEU A 28 10.69 -1.44 11.86
C LEU A 28 10.22 -1.95 10.50
N GLU A 29 9.11 -2.66 10.47
CA GLU A 29 8.58 -3.12 9.20
C GLU A 29 8.12 -1.94 8.34
N ALA A 30 7.43 -0.98 8.94
CA ALA A 30 6.98 0.19 8.20
C ALA A 30 8.16 0.98 7.67
N ARG A 31 9.18 1.17 8.50
CA ARG A 31 10.39 1.86 8.08
C ARG A 31 11.04 1.16 6.89
N SER A 32 11.14 -0.15 6.97
CA SER A 32 11.76 -0.93 5.91
C SER A 32 11.00 -0.79 4.59
N LYS A 33 9.67 -0.86 4.65
CA LYS A 33 8.86 -0.73 3.44
C LYS A 33 8.94 0.65 2.85
N LEU A 34 9.00 1.69 3.69
CA LEU A 34 9.16 3.04 3.19
C LEU A 34 10.50 3.22 2.50
N LEU A 35 11.56 2.66 3.07
CA LEU A 35 12.88 2.75 2.45
C LEU A 35 12.91 2.00 1.11
N ASP A 36 12.27 0.85 1.05
CA ASP A 36 12.18 0.11 -0.21
C ASP A 36 11.46 0.93 -1.28
N LEU A 37 10.35 1.54 -0.90
CA LEU A 37 9.59 2.36 -1.84
C LEU A 37 10.41 3.55 -2.30
N ALA A 38 11.09 4.21 -1.37
CA ALA A 38 11.91 5.36 -1.71
C ALA A 38 13.01 4.97 -2.70
N ALA A 39 13.63 3.82 -2.50
CA ALA A 39 14.66 3.36 -3.41
C ALA A 39 14.10 3.08 -4.80
N ILE A 40 12.90 2.52 -4.87
CA ILE A 40 12.24 2.27 -6.14
C ILE A 40 11.98 3.58 -6.86
N LEU A 41 11.45 4.56 -6.15
CA LEU A 41 11.15 5.85 -6.77
C LEU A 41 12.42 6.57 -7.23
N ASP A 42 13.50 6.44 -6.44
CA ASP A 42 14.77 7.00 -6.86
C ASP A 42 15.29 6.34 -8.13
N ARG A 43 15.13 5.02 -8.22
CA ARG A 43 15.57 4.30 -9.42
C ARG A 43 14.80 4.75 -10.65
N ILE A 44 13.49 4.92 -10.51
CA ILE A 44 12.67 5.42 -11.61
C ILE A 44 13.13 6.82 -11.99
N GLY A 45 13.40 7.67 -11.00
CA GLY A 45 13.78 9.06 -11.26
C GLY A 45 15.13 9.21 -11.93
N ARG A 46 16.04 8.24 -11.73
CA ARG A 46 17.37 8.33 -12.34
C ARG A 46 17.42 7.74 -13.73
N GLY A 47 16.39 7.02 -14.15
CA GLY A 47 16.43 6.35 -15.44
C GLY A 47 16.36 7.32 -16.60
N ALA A 48 16.91 6.90 -17.72
CA ALA A 48 16.79 7.68 -18.95
C ALA A 48 15.33 7.74 -19.35
N GLY A 49 14.89 8.88 -19.85
CA GLY A 49 13.50 9.04 -20.24
C GLY A 49 12.56 9.34 -19.09
N ASN A 50 13.10 9.61 -17.90
CA ASN A 50 12.28 9.89 -16.74
C ASN A 50 11.25 11.00 -17.01
N ALA A 51 11.65 12.05 -17.73
CA ALA A 51 10.75 13.17 -17.97
C ALA A 51 9.50 12.74 -18.75
N GLU A 52 9.60 11.69 -19.56
CA GLU A 52 8.48 11.22 -20.35
C GLU A 52 7.44 10.47 -19.52
N LEU A 53 7.79 10.13 -18.28
CA LEU A 53 6.89 9.38 -17.42
C LEU A 53 5.98 10.30 -16.59
N HIS A 54 6.12 11.60 -16.74
CA HIS A 54 5.40 12.54 -15.88
C HIS A 54 3.89 12.24 -15.88
N ASP A 55 3.33 11.90 -17.02
CA ASP A 55 1.91 11.66 -17.15
C ASP A 55 1.55 10.17 -17.20
N ASP A 56 2.51 9.30 -16.89
CA ASP A 56 2.21 7.87 -16.89
C ASP A 56 1.16 7.57 -15.82
N PRO A 57 0.06 6.90 -16.17
CA PRO A 57 -1.00 6.63 -15.19
C PRO A 57 -0.53 5.84 -13.98
N ARG A 58 0.44 4.96 -14.17
CA ARG A 58 0.94 4.18 -13.04
C ARG A 58 1.62 5.08 -12.02
N LEU A 59 2.40 6.03 -12.50
CA LEU A 59 3.08 6.96 -11.59
C LEU A 59 2.08 7.89 -10.93
N THR A 60 1.06 8.32 -11.67
CA THR A 60 -0.01 9.12 -11.10
C THR A 60 -0.70 8.37 -9.96
N ARG A 61 -0.96 7.09 -10.15
CA ARG A 61 -1.61 6.30 -9.10
C ARG A 61 -0.70 6.11 -7.89
N ILE A 62 0.58 5.96 -8.10
CA ILE A 62 1.51 5.89 -6.98
C ILE A 62 1.47 7.20 -6.19
N ARG A 63 1.45 8.33 -6.87
CA ARG A 63 1.36 9.63 -6.18
C ARG A 63 0.07 9.74 -5.39
N GLN A 64 -1.04 9.31 -5.96
CA GLN A 64 -2.31 9.32 -5.25
C GLN A 64 -2.27 8.43 -4.01
N ALA A 65 -1.64 7.28 -4.14
CA ALA A 65 -1.49 6.38 -3.00
C ALA A 65 -0.64 7.00 -1.90
N LEU A 66 0.40 7.72 -2.28
CA LEU A 66 1.23 8.40 -1.29
C LEU A 66 0.44 9.45 -0.53
N GLU A 67 -0.46 10.15 -1.22
CA GLU A 67 -1.33 11.12 -0.55
C GLU A 67 -2.26 10.45 0.42
N VAL A 68 -2.78 9.26 0.07
CA VAL A 68 -3.61 8.50 1.00
C VAL A 68 -2.82 8.12 2.24
N LEU A 69 -1.56 7.72 2.07
CA LEU A 69 -0.74 7.38 3.22
C LEU A 69 -0.52 8.56 4.15
N HIS A 70 -0.47 9.76 3.60
CA HIS A 70 -0.27 10.96 4.38
C HIS A 70 -1.54 11.38 5.13
N ASP A 71 -2.68 10.95 4.65
CA ASP A 71 -3.97 11.31 5.22
C ASP A 71 -4.23 10.48 6.47
N GLU A 72 -4.69 11.14 7.52
CA GLU A 72 -4.89 10.47 8.81
C GLU A 72 -6.30 9.90 9.00
N SER A 73 -7.13 9.97 7.98
CA SER A 73 -8.53 9.58 8.15
C SER A 73 -8.76 8.07 8.22
N GLY A 74 -7.75 7.27 7.94
CA GLY A 74 -7.90 5.83 8.09
C GLY A 74 -8.36 5.15 6.82
N GLY A 75 -8.49 3.83 6.90
CA GLY A 75 -8.89 3.04 5.74
C GLY A 75 -7.89 3.09 4.61
N ARG A 76 -6.62 3.34 4.92
CA ARG A 76 -5.61 3.60 3.90
C ARG A 76 -5.40 2.42 2.98
N ALA A 77 -5.34 1.21 3.53
CA ALA A 77 -5.07 0.03 2.70
C ALA A 77 -6.17 -0.18 1.69
N GLU A 78 -7.41 -0.08 2.12
CA GLU A 78 -8.54 -0.26 1.21
C GLU A 78 -8.57 0.84 0.15
N ARG A 79 -8.33 2.07 0.57
CA ARG A 79 -8.35 3.20 -0.37
C ARG A 79 -7.27 3.07 -1.43
N ILE A 80 -6.08 2.61 -1.03
CA ILE A 80 -4.99 2.41 -1.98
C ILE A 80 -5.31 1.27 -2.91
N GLN A 81 -5.89 0.19 -2.38
CA GLN A 81 -6.28 -0.92 -3.23
C GLN A 81 -7.26 -0.46 -4.30
N GLN A 82 -8.21 0.41 -3.94
CA GLN A 82 -9.15 0.92 -4.91
C GLN A 82 -8.48 1.76 -5.98
N ILE A 83 -7.48 2.56 -5.62
CA ILE A 83 -6.75 3.35 -6.59
C ILE A 83 -6.16 2.46 -7.68
N PHE A 84 -5.57 1.33 -7.28
CA PHE A 84 -4.89 0.48 -8.24
C PHE A 84 -5.82 -0.50 -8.94
N SER A 85 -7.05 -0.65 -8.48
CA SER A 85 -7.99 -1.57 -9.11
C SER A 85 -8.94 -0.86 -10.07
N LEU A 86 -8.91 0.47 -10.10
CA LEU A 86 -9.79 1.22 -10.99
C LEU A 86 -9.16 1.36 -12.36
N ASP A 87 -10.03 1.51 -13.35
CA ASP A 87 -9.62 2.03 -14.65
C ASP A 87 -8.48 1.26 -15.28
N TYR A 88 -8.61 -0.06 -15.27
CA TYR A 88 -7.64 -0.82 -16.05
C TYR A 88 -7.62 -0.28 -17.47
N ASP A 89 -6.47 0.20 -17.90
CA ASP A 89 -6.31 0.73 -19.25
C ASP A 89 -5.92 -0.43 -20.15
N PRO A 90 -6.74 -0.77 -21.16
CA PRO A 90 -6.39 -1.88 -22.04
C PRO A 90 -5.11 -1.66 -22.83
N LYS A 91 -4.63 -0.42 -22.88
CA LYS A 91 -3.35 -0.15 -23.54
C LYS A 91 -2.17 -0.52 -22.68
N TRP A 92 -2.38 -0.76 -21.39
CA TRP A 92 -1.26 -1.16 -20.55
C TRP A 92 -0.93 -2.61 -20.84
N GLU A 93 0.36 -2.85 -20.92
CA GLU A 93 0.83 -4.21 -21.02
C GLU A 93 0.77 -4.83 -19.65
N ARG A 94 0.02 -5.91 -19.55
CA ARG A 94 -0.12 -6.56 -18.26
C ARG A 94 1.17 -7.31 -17.95
N PRO A 95 1.63 -7.23 -16.70
CA PRO A 95 2.75 -8.06 -16.32
C PRO A 95 2.40 -9.52 -16.52
N GLN A 96 3.29 -10.25 -17.13
CA GLN A 96 3.07 -11.66 -17.37
C GLN A 96 3.54 -12.46 -16.17
N PRO A 97 2.84 -13.53 -15.82
CA PRO A 97 3.36 -14.42 -14.79
C PRO A 97 4.68 -15.00 -15.22
N ARG A 98 5.54 -15.17 -14.28
CA ARG A 98 6.84 -15.70 -14.57
C ARG A 98 7.06 -17.05 -13.97
#